data_bb76519b8843676f5bb7e9124fdb9ff9
#
_entry.id   bb76519b8843676f5bb7e9124fdb9ff9
#
_cell.length_a   1.000
_cell.length_b   1.000
_cell.length_c   1.000
_cell.angle_alpha   90.00
_cell.angle_beta   90.00
_cell.angle_gamma   90.00
#
_symmetry.space_group_name_H-M   'P 1'
#
loop_
_entity.id
_entity.type
_entity.pdbx_description
1 polymer ?
#
loop_
_entity_poly.entity_id
_entity_poly.type
_entity_poly.pdbx_seq_one_letter_code
_entity_poly.pdbx_strand_id
1 'polypeptide(L)'
;MGELQTHELTLYSIILFLLFETLVEIYLTLRQVRVYRETRTVPKDLQNVMDQETFEKSRVYGLDKANFGIFRTIVCDVVIAMLELYCGFIALIWARSVQIADRIGLNAASEIQVGCVFVLVLQTIGVMKEMPFRIYGTFVLEERHGFNKQTAGFFVKDQIKGFIVSMALTIPIVAALIYIVQIGGPYFFVYLWAFVGVVSLLLITIYPVYIAPLFDKFRPLEEGELKSSIHELASSVKFPLGQLFVVEGSKRSAHSNAYFTGLFGVKRIVLFDTLLVNKGLPEDDPTLTESDKKKGCKNEEVLAVLAHELGHWKLGHVSKNIVIMQVQMFLIFLAFSQLFTYAPLYQAVGMPAGEKPILIGFIVIVMYVLAPYNTVISFIMTILSRRFEYQADAFAQELGYSKNLGQALIKLQLDNLGFPVYDWMYSAWNH
;
A
#
# COMPACT_ATOMS: atom_id res chain seq x y z
N MET A 1 -7.14 -36.32 -28.20
CA MET A 1 -7.05 -35.20 -27.25
C MET A 1 -7.95 -35.58 -26.10
N GLY A 2 -7.39 -35.89 -24.91
CA GLY A 2 -8.19 -36.18 -23.71
C GLY A 2 -8.99 -34.96 -23.33
N GLU A 3 -10.23 -35.15 -22.90
CA GLU A 3 -11.04 -34.05 -22.31
C GLU A 3 -10.32 -33.55 -21.06
N LEU A 4 -10.03 -32.26 -20.99
CA LEU A 4 -9.46 -31.61 -19.80
C LEU A 4 -10.41 -31.83 -18.61
N GLN A 5 -9.88 -32.27 -17.48
CA GLN A 5 -10.67 -32.38 -16.26
C GLN A 5 -11.04 -30.99 -15.75
N THR A 6 -12.17 -30.86 -15.04
CA THR A 6 -12.70 -29.57 -14.58
C THR A 6 -11.68 -28.76 -13.78
N HIS A 7 -10.86 -29.40 -12.96
CA HIS A 7 -9.84 -28.72 -12.16
C HIS A 7 -8.66 -28.21 -13.01
N GLU A 8 -8.27 -28.91 -14.08
CA GLU A 8 -7.26 -28.45 -15.04
C GLU A 8 -7.76 -27.22 -15.79
N LEU A 9 -9.02 -27.26 -16.26
CA LEU A 9 -9.64 -26.09 -16.90
C LEU A 9 -9.68 -24.90 -15.93
N THR A 10 -10.00 -25.12 -14.67
CA THR A 10 -9.98 -24.08 -13.63
C THR A 10 -8.58 -23.49 -13.46
N LEU A 11 -7.54 -24.33 -13.34
CA LEU A 11 -6.15 -23.89 -13.22
C LEU A 11 -5.72 -23.06 -14.43
N TYR A 12 -5.95 -23.56 -15.64
CA TYR A 12 -5.56 -22.83 -16.84
C TYR A 12 -6.33 -21.51 -17.01
N SER A 13 -7.60 -21.47 -16.62
CA SER A 13 -8.38 -20.22 -16.62
C SER A 13 -7.80 -19.18 -15.67
N ILE A 14 -7.41 -19.60 -14.46
CA ILE A 14 -6.74 -18.73 -13.48
C ILE A 14 -5.42 -18.22 -14.04
N ILE A 15 -4.55 -19.13 -14.52
CA ILE A 15 -3.24 -18.76 -15.08
C ILE A 15 -3.40 -17.80 -16.26
N LEU A 16 -4.32 -18.08 -17.17
CA LEU A 16 -4.57 -17.23 -18.34
C LEU A 16 -4.99 -15.84 -17.95
N PHE A 17 -5.91 -15.70 -16.98
CA PHE A 17 -6.36 -14.39 -16.52
C PHE A 17 -5.24 -13.60 -15.84
N LEU A 18 -4.49 -14.22 -14.92
CA LEU A 18 -3.39 -13.57 -14.22
C LEU A 18 -2.26 -13.16 -15.20
N LEU A 19 -1.95 -13.99 -16.18
CA LEU A 19 -1.02 -13.61 -17.25
C LEU A 19 -1.53 -12.44 -18.08
N PHE A 20 -2.83 -12.44 -18.43
CA PHE A 20 -3.43 -11.34 -19.16
C PHE A 20 -3.33 -10.02 -18.37
N GLU A 21 -3.70 -10.02 -17.09
CA GLU A 21 -3.62 -8.87 -16.20
C GLU A 21 -2.18 -8.34 -16.12
N THR A 22 -1.23 -9.21 -15.85
CA THR A 22 0.20 -8.87 -15.76
C THR A 22 0.75 -8.33 -17.08
N LEU A 23 0.36 -8.90 -18.21
CA LEU A 23 0.77 -8.39 -19.53
C LEU A 23 0.19 -7.01 -19.84
N VAL A 24 -1.05 -6.73 -19.42
CA VAL A 24 -1.64 -5.39 -19.51
C VAL A 24 -0.84 -4.39 -18.68
N GLU A 25 -0.48 -4.73 -17.45
CA GLU A 25 0.32 -3.87 -16.58
C GLU A 25 1.71 -3.59 -17.16
N ILE A 26 2.41 -4.62 -17.65
CA ILE A 26 3.70 -4.47 -18.35
C ILE A 26 3.53 -3.58 -19.59
N TYR A 27 2.50 -3.81 -20.39
CA TYR A 27 2.24 -2.99 -21.59
C TYR A 27 2.04 -1.51 -21.24
N LEU A 28 1.24 -1.19 -20.22
CA LEU A 28 1.02 0.17 -19.76
C LEU A 28 2.32 0.81 -19.27
N THR A 29 3.11 0.06 -18.50
CA THR A 29 4.43 0.54 -18.02
C THR A 29 5.40 0.77 -19.17
N LEU A 30 5.42 -0.10 -20.20
CA LEU A 30 6.24 0.10 -21.40
C LEU A 30 5.83 1.35 -22.20
N ARG A 31 4.54 1.70 -22.23
CA ARG A 31 4.08 2.97 -22.81
C ARG A 31 4.66 4.15 -22.06
N GLN A 32 4.67 4.11 -20.72
CA GLN A 32 5.29 5.16 -19.91
C GLN A 32 6.81 5.20 -20.09
N VAL A 33 7.48 4.05 -20.19
CA VAL A 33 8.92 3.97 -20.53
C VAL A 33 9.22 4.66 -21.87
N ARG A 34 8.34 4.52 -22.86
CA ARG A 34 8.45 5.24 -24.12
C ARG A 34 8.37 6.75 -23.93
N VAL A 35 7.44 7.24 -23.13
CA VAL A 35 7.33 8.67 -22.79
C VAL A 35 8.61 9.17 -22.13
N TYR A 36 9.20 8.45 -21.16
CA TYR A 36 10.49 8.81 -20.57
C TYR A 36 11.63 8.91 -21.59
N ARG A 37 11.66 8.02 -22.60
CA ARG A 37 12.71 8.02 -23.63
C ARG A 37 12.58 9.13 -24.66
N GLU A 38 11.33 9.46 -25.02
CA GLU A 38 11.04 10.43 -26.06
C GLU A 38 11.03 11.88 -25.53
N THR A 39 10.56 12.11 -24.30
CA THR A 39 10.43 13.45 -23.71
C THR A 39 11.73 13.81 -22.98
N ARG A 40 12.64 14.51 -23.68
CA ARG A 40 13.96 14.88 -23.15
C ARG A 40 14.10 16.34 -22.75
N THR A 41 13.12 17.16 -23.10
CA THR A 41 13.14 18.61 -22.81
C THR A 41 11.93 18.96 -21.95
N VAL A 42 12.12 19.92 -21.07
CA VAL A 42 11.03 20.46 -20.23
C VAL A 42 9.91 20.95 -21.12
N PRO A 43 8.65 20.50 -20.94
CA PRO A 43 7.51 21.04 -21.64
C PRO A 43 7.39 22.55 -21.45
N LYS A 44 6.93 23.26 -22.50
CA LYS A 44 6.85 24.74 -22.49
C LYS A 44 6.12 25.30 -21.27
N ASP A 45 5.04 24.64 -20.86
CA ASP A 45 4.19 25.07 -19.74
C ASP A 45 4.89 24.90 -18.38
N LEU A 46 5.97 24.12 -18.31
CA LEU A 46 6.71 23.84 -17.07
C LEU A 46 8.08 24.51 -17.01
N GLN A 47 8.51 25.22 -18.06
CA GLN A 47 9.83 25.87 -18.11
C GLN A 47 10.06 26.92 -17.02
N ASN A 48 8.97 27.51 -16.51
CA ASN A 48 9.05 28.53 -15.44
C ASN A 48 9.13 27.89 -14.03
N VAL A 49 8.92 26.57 -13.89
CA VAL A 49 8.80 25.89 -12.60
C VAL A 49 9.80 24.74 -12.42
N MET A 50 10.37 24.23 -13.51
CA MET A 50 11.34 23.13 -13.50
C MET A 50 12.49 23.43 -14.47
N ASP A 51 13.72 23.35 -13.99
CA ASP A 51 14.90 23.43 -14.84
C ASP A 51 15.18 22.11 -15.57
N GLN A 52 16.01 22.17 -16.61
CA GLN A 52 16.33 21.01 -17.44
C GLN A 52 17.12 19.94 -16.67
N GLU A 53 17.93 20.30 -15.68
CA GLU A 53 18.70 19.35 -14.88
C GLU A 53 17.80 18.53 -13.98
N THR A 54 16.88 19.17 -13.28
CA THR A 54 15.88 18.50 -12.41
C THR A 54 14.94 17.63 -13.24
N PHE A 55 14.52 18.11 -14.42
CA PHE A 55 13.72 17.32 -15.35
C PHE A 55 14.44 16.05 -15.80
N GLU A 56 15.72 16.15 -16.16
CA GLU A 56 16.50 14.98 -16.56
C GLU A 56 16.70 14.00 -15.41
N LYS A 57 16.96 14.49 -14.19
CA LYS A 57 17.03 13.64 -12.98
C LYS A 57 15.70 12.90 -12.74
N SER A 58 14.57 13.59 -12.84
CA SER A 58 13.24 12.98 -12.66
C SER A 58 12.93 11.95 -13.75
N ARG A 59 13.35 12.24 -14.99
CA ARG A 59 13.22 11.32 -16.13
C ARG A 59 14.01 10.03 -15.92
N VAL A 60 15.29 10.16 -15.54
CA VAL A 60 16.17 9.01 -15.30
C VAL A 60 15.67 8.19 -14.12
N TYR A 61 15.25 8.83 -13.03
CA TYR A 61 14.69 8.15 -11.88
C TYR A 61 13.40 7.39 -12.23
N GLY A 62 12.48 8.03 -12.96
CA GLY A 62 11.26 7.37 -13.43
C GLY A 62 11.56 6.18 -14.35
N LEU A 63 12.53 6.30 -15.24
CA LEU A 63 12.96 5.22 -16.13
C LEU A 63 13.58 4.05 -15.36
N ASP A 64 14.46 4.32 -14.40
CA ASP A 64 15.08 3.29 -13.56
C ASP A 64 14.02 2.53 -12.74
N LYS A 65 13.07 3.25 -12.13
CA LYS A 65 11.94 2.65 -11.40
C LYS A 65 11.06 1.77 -12.30
N ALA A 66 10.70 2.27 -13.49
CA ALA A 66 9.85 1.53 -14.42
C ALA A 66 10.55 0.25 -14.92
N ASN A 67 11.84 0.32 -15.29
CA ASN A 67 12.59 -0.84 -15.74
C ASN A 67 12.75 -1.88 -14.62
N PHE A 68 13.05 -1.45 -13.41
CA PHE A 68 13.14 -2.34 -12.24
C PHE A 68 11.77 -2.95 -11.90
N GLY A 69 10.70 -2.15 -11.98
CA GLY A 69 9.33 -2.64 -11.79
C GLY A 69 8.98 -3.74 -12.79
N ILE A 70 9.22 -3.52 -14.09
CA ILE A 70 8.99 -4.53 -15.14
C ILE A 70 9.79 -5.81 -14.85
N PHE A 71 11.08 -5.68 -14.51
CA PHE A 71 11.92 -6.84 -14.18
C PHE A 71 11.34 -7.63 -13.00
N ARG A 72 10.97 -6.94 -11.91
CA ARG A 72 10.36 -7.57 -10.74
C ARG A 72 9.05 -8.28 -11.11
N THR A 73 8.16 -7.61 -11.85
CA THR A 73 6.89 -8.18 -12.31
C THR A 73 7.11 -9.43 -13.16
N ILE A 74 8.05 -9.41 -14.11
CA ILE A 74 8.37 -10.61 -14.92
C ILE A 74 8.87 -11.76 -14.02
N VAL A 75 9.78 -11.48 -13.09
CA VAL A 75 10.35 -12.54 -12.24
C VAL A 75 9.34 -13.05 -11.23
N CYS A 76 8.66 -12.15 -10.49
CA CYS A 76 7.78 -12.54 -9.39
C CYS A 76 6.40 -13.01 -9.89
N ASP A 77 5.78 -12.24 -10.77
CA ASP A 77 4.37 -12.45 -11.11
C ASP A 77 4.19 -13.35 -12.35
N VAL A 78 5.13 -13.29 -13.32
CA VAL A 78 5.08 -14.20 -14.49
C VAL A 78 5.79 -15.52 -14.20
N VAL A 79 7.06 -15.49 -13.76
CA VAL A 79 7.84 -16.72 -13.64
C VAL A 79 7.51 -17.45 -12.34
N ILE A 80 7.72 -16.81 -11.19
CA ILE A 80 7.61 -17.48 -9.88
C ILE A 80 6.15 -17.83 -9.59
N ALA A 81 5.22 -16.86 -9.67
CA ALA A 81 3.83 -17.11 -9.32
C ALA A 81 3.15 -18.14 -10.23
N MET A 82 3.46 -18.12 -11.53
CA MET A 82 2.90 -19.13 -12.45
C MET A 82 3.47 -20.53 -12.20
N LEU A 83 4.78 -20.65 -11.89
CA LEU A 83 5.37 -21.91 -11.48
C LEU A 83 4.80 -22.42 -10.15
N GLU A 84 4.61 -21.55 -9.17
CA GLU A 84 3.99 -21.89 -7.89
C GLU A 84 2.58 -22.45 -8.05
N LEU A 85 1.77 -21.82 -8.91
CA LEU A 85 0.42 -22.31 -9.23
C LEU A 85 0.48 -23.65 -9.96
N TYR A 86 1.28 -23.73 -11.03
CA TYR A 86 1.38 -24.94 -11.85
C TYR A 86 1.91 -26.15 -11.07
N CYS A 87 2.88 -25.94 -10.17
CA CYS A 87 3.47 -27.00 -9.34
C CYS A 87 2.66 -27.32 -8.08
N GLY A 88 1.51 -26.68 -7.83
CA GLY A 88 0.73 -26.91 -6.63
C GLY A 88 1.44 -26.49 -5.33
N PHE A 89 2.20 -25.40 -5.38
CA PHE A 89 3.05 -24.96 -4.26
C PHE A 89 2.26 -24.67 -2.98
N ILE A 90 1.03 -24.16 -3.10
CA ILE A 90 0.14 -23.92 -1.97
C ILE A 90 -0.17 -25.24 -1.23
N ALA A 91 -0.51 -26.29 -1.97
CA ALA A 91 -0.76 -27.61 -1.40
C ALA A 91 0.49 -28.20 -0.74
N LEU A 92 1.67 -28.01 -1.37
CA LEU A 92 2.94 -28.43 -0.79
C LEU A 92 3.22 -27.74 0.54
N ILE A 93 3.04 -26.41 0.62
CA ILE A 93 3.23 -25.65 1.88
C ILE A 93 2.22 -26.14 2.92
N TRP A 94 0.97 -26.38 2.55
CA TRP A 94 -0.03 -26.91 3.47
C TRP A 94 0.40 -28.25 4.06
N ALA A 95 0.78 -29.22 3.22
CA ALA A 95 1.26 -30.53 3.66
C ALA A 95 2.49 -30.44 4.58
N ARG A 96 3.43 -29.50 4.26
CA ARG A 96 4.58 -29.27 5.13
C ARG A 96 4.20 -28.61 6.44
N SER A 97 3.19 -27.76 6.44
CA SER A 97 2.67 -27.11 7.66
C SER A 97 2.02 -28.11 8.61
N VAL A 98 1.31 -29.13 8.08
CA VAL A 98 0.80 -30.25 8.85
C VAL A 98 1.95 -31.00 9.55
N GLN A 99 3.02 -31.33 8.80
CA GLN A 99 4.19 -32.03 9.35
C GLN A 99 4.93 -31.19 10.40
N ILE A 100 5.06 -29.87 10.18
CA ILE A 100 5.69 -28.96 11.15
C ILE A 100 4.85 -28.89 12.42
N ALA A 101 3.54 -28.71 12.30
CA ALA A 101 2.63 -28.67 13.44
C ALA A 101 2.77 -29.91 14.32
N ASP A 102 2.77 -31.10 13.73
CA ASP A 102 2.96 -32.37 14.43
C ASP A 102 4.31 -32.42 15.16
N ARG A 103 5.41 -32.04 14.49
CA ARG A 103 6.76 -32.05 15.05
C ARG A 103 6.96 -31.12 16.24
N ILE A 104 6.25 -29.99 16.28
CA ILE A 104 6.35 -29.01 17.39
C ILE A 104 5.31 -29.28 18.47
N GLY A 105 4.59 -30.41 18.41
CA GLY A 105 3.63 -30.83 19.43
C GLY A 105 2.27 -30.13 19.35
N LEU A 106 1.95 -29.48 18.21
CA LEU A 106 0.61 -28.97 17.93
C LEU A 106 -0.29 -30.10 17.39
N ASN A 107 -1.61 -29.92 17.54
CA ASN A 107 -2.56 -30.89 17.00
C ASN A 107 -2.68 -30.77 15.47
N ALA A 108 -2.04 -31.68 14.74
CA ALA A 108 -2.07 -31.72 13.27
C ALA A 108 -3.49 -31.98 12.69
N ALA A 109 -4.45 -32.46 13.50
CA ALA A 109 -5.85 -32.56 13.09
C ALA A 109 -6.63 -31.23 13.28
N SER A 110 -6.05 -30.26 13.98
CA SER A 110 -6.67 -28.95 14.17
C SER A 110 -6.33 -28.04 12.99
N GLU A 111 -7.31 -27.76 12.15
CA GLU A 111 -7.15 -26.85 11.01
C GLU A 111 -6.72 -25.43 11.45
N ILE A 112 -7.16 -24.97 12.63
CA ILE A 112 -6.73 -23.67 13.19
C ILE A 112 -5.23 -23.66 13.44
N GLN A 113 -4.69 -24.69 14.11
CA GLN A 113 -3.27 -24.75 14.43
C GLN A 113 -2.41 -24.92 13.19
N VAL A 114 -2.81 -25.81 12.28
CA VAL A 114 -2.15 -25.99 10.98
C VAL A 114 -2.22 -24.71 10.14
N GLY A 115 -3.37 -24.03 10.12
CA GLY A 115 -3.55 -22.77 9.41
C GLY A 115 -2.63 -21.64 9.92
N CYS A 116 -2.43 -21.55 11.24
CA CYS A 116 -1.48 -20.61 11.82
C CYS A 116 -0.03 -20.91 11.40
N VAL A 117 0.39 -22.18 11.40
CA VAL A 117 1.70 -22.61 10.91
C VAL A 117 1.84 -22.34 9.43
N PHE A 118 0.81 -22.64 8.64
CA PHE A 118 0.79 -22.36 7.20
C PHE A 118 1.01 -20.89 6.87
N VAL A 119 0.30 -19.98 7.56
CA VAL A 119 0.47 -18.54 7.36
C VAL A 119 1.87 -18.09 7.73
N LEU A 120 2.43 -18.60 8.84
CA LEU A 120 3.80 -18.29 9.25
C LEU A 120 4.81 -18.72 8.18
N VAL A 121 4.68 -19.95 7.65
CA VAL A 121 5.57 -20.48 6.60
C VAL A 121 5.39 -19.69 5.31
N LEU A 122 4.14 -19.46 4.86
CA LEU A 122 3.84 -18.74 3.63
C LEU A 122 4.38 -17.30 3.67
N GLN A 123 4.17 -16.60 4.76
CA GLN A 123 4.68 -15.23 4.97
C GLN A 123 6.22 -15.19 5.00
N THR A 124 6.84 -16.17 5.67
CA THR A 124 8.30 -16.27 5.70
C THR A 124 8.88 -16.42 4.29
N ILE A 125 8.31 -17.34 3.49
CA ILE A 125 8.70 -17.54 2.10
C ILE A 125 8.46 -16.26 1.27
N GLY A 126 7.32 -15.59 1.47
CA GLY A 126 6.99 -14.32 0.82
C GLY A 126 8.04 -13.24 1.10
N VAL A 127 8.41 -13.06 2.37
CA VAL A 127 9.48 -12.10 2.76
C VAL A 127 10.81 -12.49 2.13
N MET A 128 11.18 -13.77 2.11
CA MET A 128 12.44 -14.22 1.49
C MET A 128 12.47 -13.96 -0.02
N LYS A 129 11.36 -14.17 -0.72
CA LYS A 129 11.24 -13.88 -2.17
C LYS A 129 11.36 -12.39 -2.48
N GLU A 130 10.75 -11.54 -1.66
CA GLU A 130 10.76 -10.09 -1.84
C GLU A 130 12.08 -9.42 -1.41
N MET A 131 12.83 -10.04 -0.51
CA MET A 131 14.02 -9.44 0.10
C MET A 131 15.07 -8.97 -0.93
N PRO A 132 15.46 -9.74 -1.98
CA PRO A 132 16.40 -9.27 -2.97
C PRO A 132 15.94 -7.98 -3.69
N PHE A 133 14.65 -7.89 -4.01
CA PHE A 133 14.07 -6.72 -4.68
C PHE A 133 14.03 -5.51 -3.74
N ARG A 134 13.70 -5.71 -2.47
CA ARG A 134 13.73 -4.64 -1.46
C ARG A 134 15.14 -4.09 -1.24
N ILE A 135 16.14 -4.99 -1.15
CA ILE A 135 17.55 -4.59 -1.00
C ILE A 135 17.99 -3.79 -2.23
N TYR A 136 17.74 -4.29 -3.43
CA TYR A 136 18.09 -3.57 -4.65
C TYR A 136 17.36 -2.22 -4.75
N GLY A 137 16.05 -2.20 -4.51
CA GLY A 137 15.25 -0.97 -4.51
C GLY A 137 15.84 0.08 -3.56
N THR A 138 16.11 -0.30 -2.31
CA THR A 138 16.60 0.64 -1.30
C THR A 138 18.05 1.05 -1.50
N PHE A 139 18.97 0.09 -1.63
CA PHE A 139 20.42 0.36 -1.57
C PHE A 139 21.08 0.54 -2.95
N VAL A 140 20.37 0.28 -4.03
CA VAL A 140 20.88 0.52 -5.38
C VAL A 140 20.07 1.60 -6.08
N LEU A 141 18.76 1.43 -6.18
CA LEU A 141 17.92 2.36 -6.93
C LEU A 141 17.73 3.68 -6.18
N GLU A 142 17.15 3.65 -4.97
CA GLU A 142 16.91 4.87 -4.18
C GLU A 142 18.23 5.55 -3.73
N GLU A 143 19.30 4.78 -3.47
CA GLU A 143 20.62 5.31 -3.16
C GLU A 143 21.22 6.09 -4.34
N ARG A 144 21.11 5.54 -5.56
CA ARG A 144 21.61 6.19 -6.79
C ARG A 144 20.98 7.57 -7.00
N HIS A 145 19.73 7.73 -6.62
CA HIS A 145 18.98 8.99 -6.78
C HIS A 145 18.98 9.86 -5.50
N GLY A 146 19.70 9.45 -4.45
CA GLY A 146 19.89 10.23 -3.22
C GLY A 146 18.72 10.18 -2.24
N PHE A 147 17.76 9.27 -2.45
CA PHE A 147 16.58 9.13 -1.59
C PHE A 147 16.79 8.20 -0.41
N ASN A 148 17.66 7.19 -0.51
CA ASN A 148 17.92 6.30 0.63
C ASN A 148 18.68 7.06 1.73
N LYS A 149 18.18 6.96 2.95
CA LYS A 149 18.82 7.46 4.18
C LYS A 149 19.02 6.34 5.20
N GLN A 150 18.69 5.10 4.85
CA GLN A 150 18.77 3.96 5.75
C GLN A 150 20.15 3.33 5.71
N THR A 151 20.65 2.95 6.87
CA THR A 151 21.77 2.02 6.98
C THR A 151 21.29 0.57 6.86
N ALA A 152 22.18 -0.35 6.45
CA ALA A 152 21.84 -1.77 6.36
C ALA A 152 21.35 -2.36 7.70
N GLY A 153 21.96 -1.95 8.83
CA GLY A 153 21.54 -2.38 10.16
C GLY A 153 20.15 -1.88 10.54
N PHE A 154 19.82 -0.63 10.20
CA PHE A 154 18.47 -0.07 10.39
C PHE A 154 17.46 -0.84 9.55
N PHE A 155 17.75 -1.06 8.27
CA PHE A 155 16.89 -1.80 7.35
C PHE A 155 16.57 -3.21 7.87
N VAL A 156 17.60 -4.01 8.25
CA VAL A 156 17.40 -5.38 8.76
C VAL A 156 16.55 -5.38 10.02
N LYS A 157 16.87 -4.49 10.99
CA LYS A 157 16.08 -4.36 12.22
C LYS A 157 14.63 -4.01 11.93
N ASP A 158 14.40 -3.14 10.97
CA ASP A 158 13.07 -2.70 10.56
C ASP A 158 12.26 -3.84 9.89
N GLN A 159 12.91 -4.62 9.01
CA GLN A 159 12.29 -5.80 8.39
C GLN A 159 11.90 -6.86 9.43
N ILE A 160 12.79 -7.17 10.39
CA ILE A 160 12.50 -8.15 11.45
C ILE A 160 11.35 -7.66 12.34
N LYS A 161 11.39 -6.39 12.76
CA LYS A 161 10.32 -5.80 13.57
C LYS A 161 8.98 -5.82 12.82
N GLY A 162 8.97 -5.43 11.55
CA GLY A 162 7.79 -5.47 10.69
C GLY A 162 7.21 -6.87 10.57
N PHE A 163 8.07 -7.88 10.37
CA PHE A 163 7.65 -9.28 10.31
C PHE A 163 7.00 -9.73 11.63
N ILE A 164 7.64 -9.45 12.78
CA ILE A 164 7.11 -9.84 14.09
C ILE A 164 5.75 -9.17 14.35
N VAL A 165 5.63 -7.87 14.11
CA VAL A 165 4.35 -7.14 14.29
C VAL A 165 3.29 -7.67 13.33
N SER A 166 3.64 -7.93 12.08
CA SER A 166 2.72 -8.52 11.10
C SER A 166 2.20 -9.88 11.57
N MET A 167 3.10 -10.76 12.05
CA MET A 167 2.69 -12.08 12.56
C MET A 167 1.83 -11.99 13.80
N ALA A 168 2.18 -11.11 14.74
CA ALA A 168 1.41 -10.89 15.96
C ALA A 168 -0.05 -10.45 15.69
N LEU A 169 -0.27 -9.75 14.57
CA LEU A 169 -1.60 -9.35 14.13
C LEU A 169 -2.28 -10.43 13.27
N THR A 170 -1.56 -11.01 12.33
CA THR A 170 -2.16 -11.92 11.31
C THR A 170 -2.57 -13.25 11.92
N ILE A 171 -1.73 -13.85 12.79
CA ILE A 171 -2.02 -15.18 13.35
C ILE A 171 -3.35 -15.22 14.14
N PRO A 172 -3.64 -14.30 15.08
CA PRO A 172 -4.92 -14.30 15.77
C PRO A 172 -6.12 -14.06 14.84
N ILE A 173 -5.97 -13.20 13.83
CA ILE A 173 -7.02 -12.91 12.85
C ILE A 173 -7.33 -14.16 12.03
N VAL A 174 -6.32 -14.86 11.54
CA VAL A 174 -6.49 -16.10 10.77
C VAL A 174 -7.09 -17.21 11.62
N ALA A 175 -6.63 -17.38 12.87
CA ALA A 175 -7.22 -18.35 13.80
C ALA A 175 -8.71 -18.08 14.01
N ALA A 176 -9.09 -16.81 14.24
CA ALA A 176 -10.48 -16.42 14.41
C ALA A 176 -11.30 -16.61 13.12
N LEU A 177 -10.71 -16.30 11.93
CA LEU A 177 -11.37 -16.53 10.64
C LEU A 177 -11.73 -18.01 10.46
N ILE A 178 -10.75 -18.92 10.64
CA ILE A 178 -10.99 -20.36 10.51
C ILE A 178 -12.06 -20.82 11.52
N TYR A 179 -11.95 -20.38 12.78
CA TYR A 179 -12.91 -20.71 13.83
C TYR A 179 -14.34 -20.26 13.48
N ILE A 180 -14.50 -19.02 13.00
CA ILE A 180 -15.81 -18.49 12.61
C ILE A 180 -16.43 -19.32 11.48
N VAL A 181 -15.64 -19.74 10.48
CA VAL A 181 -16.14 -20.60 9.40
C VAL A 181 -16.57 -21.96 9.92
N GLN A 182 -15.82 -22.55 10.85
CA GLN A 182 -16.13 -23.87 11.43
C GLN A 182 -17.43 -23.89 12.23
N ILE A 183 -17.72 -22.82 12.99
CA ILE A 183 -18.89 -22.80 13.88
C ILE A 183 -20.08 -22.01 13.34
N GLY A 184 -19.85 -21.15 12.32
CA GLY A 184 -20.82 -20.13 11.89
C GLY A 184 -22.00 -20.67 11.06
N GLY A 185 -21.99 -21.96 10.68
CA GLY A 185 -23.06 -22.56 9.89
C GLY A 185 -23.30 -21.85 8.56
N PRO A 186 -24.54 -21.82 8.02
CA PRO A 186 -24.81 -21.22 6.70
C PRO A 186 -24.54 -19.74 6.60
N TYR A 187 -24.52 -19.02 7.71
CA TYR A 187 -24.35 -17.56 7.78
C TYR A 187 -22.94 -17.14 8.18
N PHE A 188 -21.96 -18.03 8.18
CA PHE A 188 -20.59 -17.71 8.59
C PHE A 188 -20.01 -16.49 7.89
N PHE A 189 -20.38 -16.24 6.63
CA PHE A 189 -19.91 -15.09 5.86
C PHE A 189 -20.33 -13.74 6.45
N VAL A 190 -21.51 -13.66 7.07
CA VAL A 190 -21.98 -12.47 7.80
C VAL A 190 -21.14 -12.26 9.06
N TYR A 191 -20.84 -13.34 9.79
CA TYR A 191 -20.00 -13.28 10.99
C TYR A 191 -18.55 -12.90 10.64
N LEU A 192 -18.01 -13.43 9.53
CA LEU A 192 -16.71 -13.02 9.01
C LEU A 192 -16.69 -11.54 8.65
N TRP A 193 -17.69 -11.08 7.93
CA TRP A 193 -17.81 -9.67 7.56
C TRP A 193 -17.86 -8.77 8.79
N ALA A 194 -18.70 -9.09 9.78
CA ALA A 194 -18.80 -8.33 11.00
C ALA A 194 -17.46 -8.33 11.78
N PHE A 195 -16.82 -9.50 11.92
CA PHE A 195 -15.53 -9.66 12.59
C PHE A 195 -14.45 -8.82 11.91
N VAL A 196 -14.25 -8.98 10.59
CA VAL A 196 -13.23 -8.25 9.85
C VAL A 196 -13.54 -6.75 9.81
N GLY A 197 -14.82 -6.38 9.77
CA GLY A 197 -15.25 -4.98 9.89
C GLY A 197 -14.82 -4.36 11.21
N VAL A 198 -15.10 -5.02 12.33
CA VAL A 198 -14.68 -4.56 13.67
C VAL A 198 -13.16 -4.51 13.78
N VAL A 199 -12.45 -5.57 13.35
CA VAL A 199 -10.97 -5.60 13.37
C VAL A 199 -10.38 -4.48 12.52
N SER A 200 -10.94 -4.20 11.34
CA SER A 200 -10.48 -3.10 10.46
C SER A 200 -10.62 -1.74 11.15
N LEU A 201 -11.77 -1.47 11.77
CA LEU A 201 -12.00 -0.21 12.50
C LEU A 201 -11.07 -0.06 13.72
N LEU A 202 -10.83 -1.16 14.43
CA LEU A 202 -9.87 -1.19 15.54
C LEU A 202 -8.45 -0.91 15.03
N LEU A 203 -8.02 -1.55 13.96
CA LEU A 203 -6.68 -1.35 13.40
C LEU A 203 -6.48 0.07 12.87
N ILE A 204 -7.45 0.66 12.18
CA ILE A 204 -7.40 2.06 11.73
C ILE A 204 -7.19 3.01 12.94
N THR A 205 -7.75 2.68 14.10
CA THR A 205 -7.63 3.50 15.32
C THR A 205 -6.33 3.23 16.07
N ILE A 206 -5.94 1.96 16.19
CA ILE A 206 -4.79 1.52 17.01
C ILE A 206 -3.46 1.77 16.27
N TYR A 207 -3.43 1.58 14.94
CA TYR A 207 -2.20 1.64 14.16
C TYR A 207 -1.43 2.96 14.34
N PRO A 208 -2.02 4.16 14.15
CA PRO A 208 -1.28 5.41 14.26
C PRO A 208 -0.85 5.75 15.68
N VAL A 209 -1.48 5.14 16.69
CA VAL A 209 -1.22 5.45 18.11
C VAL A 209 -0.18 4.51 18.72
N TYR A 210 -0.23 3.22 18.38
CA TYR A 210 0.58 2.19 19.03
C TYR A 210 1.54 1.48 18.08
N ILE A 211 1.18 1.28 16.81
CA ILE A 211 1.99 0.53 15.87
C ILE A 211 3.00 1.45 15.14
N ALA A 212 2.54 2.57 14.58
CA ALA A 212 3.42 3.50 13.88
C ALA A 212 4.60 4.02 14.75
N PRO A 213 4.41 4.36 16.06
CA PRO A 213 5.51 4.78 16.93
C PRO A 213 6.57 3.69 17.22
N LEU A 214 6.26 2.42 16.93
CA LEU A 214 7.28 1.36 16.99
C LEU A 214 8.35 1.53 15.89
N PHE A 215 7.98 2.13 14.76
CA PHE A 215 8.81 2.24 13.57
C PHE A 215 9.44 3.61 13.41
N ASP A 216 8.71 4.67 13.70
CA ASP A 216 9.11 6.05 13.51
C ASP A 216 8.99 6.86 14.79
N LYS A 217 9.83 7.88 14.93
CA LYS A 217 9.74 8.81 16.06
C LYS A 217 8.81 9.96 15.71
N PHE A 218 7.88 10.21 16.61
CA PHE A 218 6.95 11.32 16.56
C PHE A 218 7.33 12.35 17.64
N ARG A 219 7.44 13.61 17.25
CA ARG A 219 7.62 14.72 18.18
C ARG A 219 6.45 15.69 18.03
N PRO A 220 5.97 16.35 19.11
CA PRO A 220 5.03 17.43 18.97
C PRO A 220 5.59 18.54 18.09
N LEU A 221 4.72 19.18 17.28
CA LEU A 221 5.12 20.39 16.57
C LEU A 221 5.41 21.49 17.60
N GLU A 222 6.57 22.14 17.48
CA GLU A 222 7.00 23.21 18.39
C GLU A 222 6.06 24.41 18.34
N GLU A 223 6.01 25.15 19.46
CA GLU A 223 5.23 26.38 19.53
C GLU A 223 5.81 27.42 18.55
N GLY A 224 4.93 28.06 17.81
CA GLY A 224 5.33 29.06 16.81
C GLY A 224 4.20 29.41 15.86
N GLU A 225 4.51 30.26 14.90
CA GLU A 225 3.56 30.77 13.92
C GLU A 225 2.86 29.65 13.15
N LEU A 226 3.60 28.65 12.67
CA LEU A 226 3.02 27.52 11.92
C LEU A 226 1.97 26.78 12.74
N LYS A 227 2.28 26.46 14.01
CA LYS A 227 1.34 25.75 14.90
C LYS A 227 0.08 26.56 15.14
N SER A 228 0.22 27.86 15.40
CA SER A 228 -0.92 28.76 15.62
C SER A 228 -1.80 28.84 14.37
N SER A 229 -1.20 29.01 13.20
CA SER A 229 -1.90 29.07 11.92
C SER A 229 -2.61 27.76 11.55
N ILE A 230 -2.01 26.60 11.89
CA ILE A 230 -2.69 25.30 11.72
C ILE A 230 -3.91 25.18 12.64
N HIS A 231 -3.82 25.63 13.89
CA HIS A 231 -4.97 25.65 14.79
C HIS A 231 -6.08 26.58 14.30
N GLU A 232 -5.74 27.73 13.76
CA GLU A 232 -6.69 28.68 13.18
C GLU A 232 -7.38 28.06 11.95
N LEU A 233 -6.61 27.48 11.01
CA LEU A 233 -7.14 26.79 9.84
C LEU A 233 -8.08 25.64 10.25
N ALA A 234 -7.67 24.79 11.18
CA ALA A 234 -8.48 23.68 11.68
C ALA A 234 -9.80 24.18 12.32
N SER A 235 -9.72 25.26 13.10
CA SER A 235 -10.88 25.87 13.75
C SER A 235 -11.85 26.48 12.73
N SER A 236 -11.35 27.12 11.68
CA SER A 236 -12.17 27.75 10.62
C SER A 236 -13.08 26.73 9.91
N VAL A 237 -12.59 25.50 9.71
CA VAL A 237 -13.35 24.42 9.10
C VAL A 237 -14.07 23.51 10.11
N LYS A 238 -13.92 23.79 11.42
CA LYS A 238 -14.44 22.99 12.54
C LYS A 238 -13.85 21.58 12.60
N PHE A 239 -12.57 21.42 12.22
CA PHE A 239 -11.85 20.16 12.36
C PHE A 239 -11.49 19.93 13.84
N PRO A 240 -11.81 18.78 14.44
CA PRO A 240 -11.58 18.51 15.85
C PRO A 240 -10.09 18.14 16.11
N LEU A 241 -9.21 19.12 15.89
CA LEU A 241 -7.77 18.97 16.06
C LEU A 241 -7.40 18.86 17.53
N GLY A 242 -6.72 17.76 17.90
CA GLY A 242 -6.22 17.59 19.26
C GLY A 242 -4.71 17.62 19.35
N GLN A 243 -4.01 17.02 18.41
CA GLN A 243 -2.56 16.90 18.47
C GLN A 243 -1.92 17.13 17.09
N LEU A 244 -0.76 17.80 17.11
CA LEU A 244 0.09 18.04 15.93
C LEU A 244 1.44 17.38 16.16
N PHE A 245 1.82 16.49 15.25
CA PHE A 245 3.09 15.78 15.32
C PHE A 245 3.94 16.06 14.08
N VAL A 246 5.26 16.00 14.28
CA VAL A 246 6.24 15.87 13.23
C VAL A 246 6.84 14.47 13.35
N VAL A 247 6.86 13.71 12.25
CA VAL A 247 7.49 12.40 12.17
C VAL A 247 8.86 12.53 11.51
N GLU A 248 9.88 11.88 12.08
CA GLU A 248 11.26 11.88 11.57
C GLU A 248 11.39 10.97 10.34
N GLY A 249 10.67 11.28 9.26
CA GLY A 249 10.68 10.54 7.99
C GLY A 249 12.03 10.61 7.27
N SER A 250 12.77 11.70 7.46
CA SER A 250 14.10 11.94 6.85
C SER A 250 15.15 10.87 7.19
N LYS A 251 14.93 10.07 8.24
CA LYS A 251 15.80 8.93 8.59
C LYS A 251 15.62 7.72 7.67
N ARG A 252 14.51 7.67 6.95
CA ARG A 252 14.19 6.57 6.01
C ARG A 252 14.37 7.01 4.57
N SER A 253 13.78 8.13 4.22
CA SER A 253 13.71 8.63 2.87
C SER A 253 13.68 10.15 2.84
N ALA A 254 14.11 10.72 1.72
CA ALA A 254 13.96 12.15 1.45
C ALA A 254 12.56 12.53 0.91
N HIS A 255 11.66 11.57 0.73
CA HIS A 255 10.29 11.86 0.28
C HIS A 255 9.46 12.57 1.36
N SER A 256 8.65 13.53 0.94
CA SER A 256 7.83 14.39 1.81
C SER A 256 6.36 13.99 1.76
N ASN A 257 5.66 14.12 2.90
CA ASN A 257 4.23 13.86 3.01
C ASN A 257 3.62 14.58 4.22
N ALA A 258 2.27 14.66 4.26
CA ALA A 258 1.46 15.05 5.41
C ALA A 258 0.17 14.22 5.42
N TYR A 259 -0.39 13.96 6.59
CA TYR A 259 -1.67 13.26 6.70
C TYR A 259 -2.36 13.52 8.03
N PHE A 260 -3.65 13.24 8.10
CA PHE A 260 -4.37 13.24 9.37
C PHE A 260 -4.80 11.83 9.78
N THR A 261 -4.96 11.61 11.08
CA THR A 261 -5.39 10.33 11.65
C THR A 261 -6.46 10.52 12.71
N GLY A 262 -7.16 9.44 13.03
CA GLY A 262 -8.24 9.40 14.00
C GLY A 262 -9.59 9.25 13.31
N LEU A 263 -10.30 8.16 13.61
CA LEU A 263 -11.60 7.87 13.01
C LEU A 263 -12.73 8.55 13.78
N PHE A 264 -12.70 8.45 15.10
CA PHE A 264 -13.72 8.99 16.01
C PHE A 264 -13.11 10.05 16.92
N GLY A 265 -13.88 11.10 17.25
CA GLY A 265 -13.48 12.14 18.20
C GLY A 265 -12.28 12.97 17.73
N VAL A 266 -11.33 13.16 18.63
CA VAL A 266 -10.17 14.03 18.44
C VAL A 266 -9.24 13.51 17.35
N LYS A 267 -8.87 14.38 16.41
CA LYS A 267 -8.00 14.08 15.28
C LYS A 267 -6.56 14.50 15.55
N ARG A 268 -5.63 13.87 14.84
CA ARG A 268 -4.21 14.21 14.83
C ARG A 268 -3.78 14.56 13.43
N ILE A 269 -2.94 15.58 13.29
CA ILE A 269 -2.24 15.90 12.05
C ILE A 269 -0.78 15.49 12.25
N VAL A 270 -0.21 14.84 11.24
CA VAL A 270 1.18 14.39 11.21
C VAL A 270 1.85 14.98 9.98
N LEU A 271 2.90 15.76 10.20
CA LEU A 271 3.76 16.33 9.16
C LEU A 271 5.06 15.53 9.10
N PHE A 272 5.53 15.20 7.91
CA PHE A 272 6.89 14.70 7.77
C PHE A 272 7.88 15.85 7.96
N ASP A 273 8.99 15.59 8.66
CA ASP A 273 10.05 16.57 8.81
C ASP A 273 10.60 17.03 7.45
N THR A 274 10.63 16.15 6.45
CA THR A 274 11.00 16.46 5.07
C THR A 274 10.04 17.42 4.35
N LEU A 275 8.80 17.57 4.84
CA LEU A 275 7.84 18.55 4.31
C LEU A 275 8.19 19.98 4.75
N LEU A 276 8.82 20.12 5.89
CA LEU A 276 9.10 21.42 6.52
C LEU A 276 10.45 21.97 6.04
N VAL A 277 10.52 23.28 5.80
CA VAL A 277 11.81 23.96 5.59
C VAL A 277 12.73 23.63 6.74
N ASN A 278 13.99 23.36 6.47
CA ASN A 278 15.00 22.96 7.45
C ASN A 278 14.56 21.77 8.32
N LYS A 279 13.70 20.90 7.83
CA LYS A 279 13.10 19.79 8.60
C LYS A 279 12.36 20.27 9.87
N GLY A 280 11.93 21.52 9.89
CA GLY A 280 11.33 22.16 11.06
C GLY A 280 12.33 22.40 12.21
N LEU A 281 13.60 22.52 11.91
CA LEU A 281 14.69 22.86 12.82
C LEU A 281 15.15 24.30 12.59
N PRO A 282 15.82 24.95 13.56
CA PRO A 282 16.47 26.24 13.36
C PRO A 282 17.47 26.20 12.20
N GLU A 283 17.65 27.32 11.49
CA GLU A 283 18.51 27.39 10.29
C GLU A 283 19.99 27.10 10.59
N ASP A 284 20.42 27.38 11.81
CA ASP A 284 21.78 27.17 12.33
C ASP A 284 21.99 25.79 12.96
N ASP A 285 20.98 24.90 12.94
CA ASP A 285 21.10 23.55 13.49
C ASP A 285 22.22 22.77 12.78
N PRO A 286 23.21 22.22 13.53
CA PRO A 286 24.38 21.57 12.98
C PRO A 286 24.06 20.23 12.26
N THR A 287 22.86 19.71 12.41
CA THR A 287 22.43 18.46 11.75
C THR A 287 21.88 18.69 10.35
N LEU A 288 21.62 19.95 9.98
CA LEU A 288 21.13 20.32 8.63
C LEU A 288 22.25 20.32 7.61
N THR A 289 22.02 19.65 6.49
CA THR A 289 22.88 19.72 5.32
C THR A 289 22.47 20.90 4.43
N GLU A 290 23.38 21.38 3.57
CA GLU A 290 23.08 22.42 2.57
C GLU A 290 21.92 22.00 1.61
N SER A 291 21.76 20.71 1.40
CA SER A 291 20.61 20.16 0.66
C SER A 291 19.31 20.31 1.42
N ASP A 292 19.33 20.14 2.73
CA ASP A 292 18.12 20.24 3.58
C ASP A 292 17.60 21.68 3.65
N LYS A 293 18.50 22.66 3.65
CA LYS A 293 18.16 24.10 3.69
C LYS A 293 17.44 24.60 2.42
N LYS A 294 17.51 23.86 1.31
CA LYS A 294 16.89 24.21 0.03
C LYS A 294 15.55 23.51 -0.21
N LYS A 295 15.20 22.53 0.62
CA LYS A 295 14.03 21.68 0.46
C LYS A 295 12.94 22.03 1.48
N GLY A 296 11.77 21.47 1.25
CA GLY A 296 10.63 21.61 2.14
C GLY A 296 9.76 22.84 1.84
N CYS A 297 8.55 22.86 2.36
CA CYS A 297 7.54 23.88 2.16
C CYS A 297 7.61 24.99 3.23
N LYS A 298 7.37 26.24 2.83
CA LYS A 298 7.18 27.35 3.74
C LYS A 298 5.85 27.22 4.49
N ASN A 299 5.65 28.00 5.55
CA ASN A 299 4.45 27.92 6.39
C ASN A 299 3.15 28.04 5.59
N GLU A 300 3.07 28.99 4.64
CA GLU A 300 1.88 29.17 3.82
C GLU A 300 1.64 28.00 2.85
N GLU A 301 2.72 27.36 2.36
CA GLU A 301 2.65 26.18 1.50
C GLU A 301 2.20 24.96 2.31
N VAL A 302 2.71 24.80 3.55
CA VAL A 302 2.27 23.74 4.47
C VAL A 302 0.79 23.90 4.81
N LEU A 303 0.33 25.12 5.10
CA LEU A 303 -1.09 25.41 5.34
C LEU A 303 -1.97 25.06 4.13
N ALA A 304 -1.48 25.32 2.92
CA ALA A 304 -2.20 24.97 1.69
C ALA A 304 -2.34 23.46 1.51
N VAL A 305 -1.25 22.70 1.77
CA VAL A 305 -1.30 21.21 1.77
C VAL A 305 -2.29 20.74 2.85
N LEU A 306 -2.25 21.31 4.04
CA LEU A 306 -3.18 20.93 5.09
C LEU A 306 -4.63 21.33 4.77
N ALA A 307 -4.88 22.43 4.07
CA ALA A 307 -6.22 22.81 3.61
C ALA A 307 -6.78 21.76 2.64
N HIS A 308 -5.94 21.22 1.74
CA HIS A 308 -6.29 20.08 0.87
C HIS A 308 -6.62 18.84 1.72
N GLU A 309 -5.76 18.44 2.66
CA GLU A 309 -5.99 17.29 3.56
C GLU A 309 -7.30 17.44 4.37
N LEU A 310 -7.56 18.66 4.87
CA LEU A 310 -8.82 18.96 5.56
C LEU A 310 -10.03 18.91 4.62
N GLY A 311 -9.84 19.11 3.32
CA GLY A 311 -10.84 18.87 2.28
C GLY A 311 -11.27 17.41 2.24
N HIS A 312 -10.33 16.46 2.26
CA HIS A 312 -10.65 15.04 2.35
C HIS A 312 -11.49 14.69 3.58
N TRP A 313 -11.15 15.27 4.73
CA TRP A 313 -11.94 15.09 5.94
C TRP A 313 -13.33 15.72 5.84
N LYS A 314 -13.41 16.98 5.42
CA LYS A 314 -14.67 17.76 5.36
C LYS A 314 -15.69 17.14 4.42
N LEU A 315 -15.21 16.61 3.30
CA LEU A 315 -16.03 15.97 2.28
C LEU A 315 -16.31 14.49 2.58
N GLY A 316 -15.77 13.96 3.69
CA GLY A 316 -16.01 12.60 4.16
C GLY A 316 -15.42 11.51 3.29
N HIS A 317 -14.32 11.77 2.57
CA HIS A 317 -13.70 10.79 1.65
C HIS A 317 -13.26 9.52 2.39
N VAL A 318 -12.69 9.67 3.60
CA VAL A 318 -12.31 8.52 4.45
C VAL A 318 -13.53 7.67 4.82
N SER A 319 -14.62 8.30 5.23
CA SER A 319 -15.85 7.58 5.59
C SER A 319 -16.48 6.87 4.38
N LYS A 320 -16.48 7.51 3.21
CA LYS A 320 -16.95 6.91 1.95
C LYS A 320 -16.11 5.67 1.58
N ASN A 321 -14.79 5.77 1.69
CA ASN A 321 -13.89 4.65 1.43
C ASN A 321 -14.12 3.50 2.41
N ILE A 322 -14.38 3.77 3.70
CA ILE A 322 -14.72 2.74 4.68
C ILE A 322 -16.02 2.02 4.31
N VAL A 323 -17.06 2.76 3.92
CA VAL A 323 -18.33 2.14 3.50
C VAL A 323 -18.13 1.27 2.27
N ILE A 324 -17.41 1.76 1.25
CA ILE A 324 -17.10 0.99 0.04
C ILE A 324 -16.32 -0.28 0.40
N MET A 325 -15.30 -0.17 1.25
CA MET A 325 -14.53 -1.30 1.73
C MET A 325 -15.43 -2.34 2.43
N GLN A 326 -16.37 -1.90 3.28
CA GLN A 326 -17.29 -2.82 3.97
C GLN A 326 -18.21 -3.55 2.98
N VAL A 327 -18.73 -2.85 1.96
CA VAL A 327 -19.55 -3.48 0.92
C VAL A 327 -18.71 -4.50 0.12
N GLN A 328 -17.49 -4.15 -0.26
CA GLN A 328 -16.58 -5.08 -0.96
C GLN A 328 -16.29 -6.33 -0.12
N MET A 329 -15.96 -6.15 1.16
CA MET A 329 -15.72 -7.27 2.08
C MET A 329 -16.93 -8.18 2.20
N PHE A 330 -18.14 -7.61 2.31
CA PHE A 330 -19.36 -8.40 2.33
C PHE A 330 -19.51 -9.24 1.06
N LEU A 331 -19.32 -8.65 -0.12
CA LEU A 331 -19.41 -9.35 -1.40
C LEU A 331 -18.36 -10.45 -1.54
N ILE A 332 -17.12 -10.20 -1.10
CA ILE A 332 -16.03 -11.19 -1.10
C ILE A 332 -16.38 -12.38 -0.21
N PHE A 333 -16.83 -12.14 1.03
CA PHE A 333 -17.22 -13.23 1.93
C PHE A 333 -18.47 -13.97 1.48
N LEU A 334 -19.42 -13.27 0.86
CA LEU A 334 -20.57 -13.91 0.22
C LEU A 334 -20.12 -14.84 -0.91
N ALA A 335 -19.26 -14.36 -1.81
CA ALA A 335 -18.70 -15.19 -2.90
C ALA A 335 -17.91 -16.39 -2.33
N PHE A 336 -17.10 -16.15 -1.30
CA PHE A 336 -16.39 -17.21 -0.59
C PHE A 336 -17.35 -18.27 -0.05
N SER A 337 -18.45 -17.86 0.58
CA SER A 337 -19.44 -18.80 1.15
C SER A 337 -20.11 -19.69 0.09
N GLN A 338 -20.25 -19.20 -1.14
CA GLN A 338 -20.85 -19.97 -2.25
C GLN A 338 -19.86 -20.94 -2.89
N LEU A 339 -18.58 -20.61 -2.87
CA LEU A 339 -17.55 -21.32 -3.65
C LEU A 339 -16.67 -22.24 -2.80
N PHE A 340 -16.57 -22.03 -1.46
CA PHE A 340 -15.56 -22.70 -0.63
C PHE A 340 -15.74 -24.22 -0.53
N THR A 341 -16.90 -24.78 -0.88
CA THR A 341 -17.13 -26.24 -0.94
C THR A 341 -16.85 -26.85 -2.31
N TYR A 342 -16.57 -26.02 -3.33
CA TYR A 342 -16.39 -26.47 -4.72
C TYR A 342 -15.02 -27.11 -4.92
N ALA A 343 -14.99 -28.45 -4.95
CA ALA A 343 -13.77 -29.26 -4.98
C ALA A 343 -12.77 -28.91 -6.10
N PRO A 344 -13.20 -28.61 -7.36
CA PRO A 344 -12.25 -28.29 -8.44
C PRO A 344 -11.33 -27.12 -8.14
N LEU A 345 -11.73 -26.14 -7.32
CA LEU A 345 -10.88 -25.02 -6.92
C LEU A 345 -9.67 -25.46 -6.09
N TYR A 346 -9.85 -26.40 -5.20
CA TYR A 346 -8.78 -26.95 -4.37
C TYR A 346 -7.86 -27.84 -5.17
N GLN A 347 -8.42 -28.69 -6.04
CA GLN A 347 -7.65 -29.56 -6.91
C GLN A 347 -6.82 -28.76 -7.94
N ALA A 348 -7.33 -27.63 -8.41
CA ALA A 348 -6.61 -26.73 -9.31
C ALA A 348 -5.27 -26.23 -8.73
N VAL A 349 -5.17 -26.09 -7.40
CA VAL A 349 -3.93 -25.67 -6.72
C VAL A 349 -3.17 -26.84 -6.10
N GLY A 350 -3.48 -28.08 -6.51
CA GLY A 350 -2.77 -29.29 -6.14
C GLY A 350 -3.22 -29.96 -4.83
N MET A 351 -4.37 -29.54 -4.24
CA MET A 351 -4.89 -30.22 -3.06
C MET A 351 -5.40 -31.61 -3.39
N PRO A 352 -5.17 -32.62 -2.51
CA PRO A 352 -5.71 -33.95 -2.68
C PRO A 352 -7.24 -33.96 -2.74
N ALA A 353 -7.81 -34.95 -3.43
CA ALA A 353 -9.25 -35.13 -3.50
C ALA A 353 -9.84 -35.33 -2.09
N GLY A 354 -10.87 -34.55 -1.76
CA GLY A 354 -11.53 -34.60 -0.44
C GLY A 354 -10.98 -33.61 0.58
N GLU A 355 -9.78 -33.09 0.42
CA GLU A 355 -9.23 -32.08 1.31
C GLU A 355 -9.65 -30.67 0.86
N LYS A 356 -10.29 -29.93 1.77
CA LYS A 356 -10.79 -28.56 1.52
C LYS A 356 -10.50 -27.63 2.70
N PRO A 357 -9.22 -27.36 3.02
CA PRO A 357 -8.91 -26.47 4.12
C PRO A 357 -9.50 -25.07 3.87
N ILE A 358 -10.15 -24.50 4.88
CA ILE A 358 -10.86 -23.21 4.83
C ILE A 358 -9.91 -22.10 4.30
N LEU A 359 -8.70 -22.07 4.84
CA LEU A 359 -7.72 -21.03 4.50
C LEU A 359 -7.24 -21.14 3.05
N ILE A 360 -7.05 -22.36 2.56
CA ILE A 360 -6.68 -22.60 1.15
C ILE A 360 -7.82 -22.14 0.23
N GLY A 361 -9.07 -22.54 0.54
CA GLY A 361 -10.25 -22.07 -0.19
C GLY A 361 -10.36 -20.56 -0.22
N PHE A 362 -10.11 -19.90 0.92
CA PHE A 362 -10.14 -18.45 1.02
C PHE A 362 -9.09 -17.81 0.10
N ILE A 363 -7.84 -18.28 0.15
CA ILE A 363 -6.76 -17.78 -0.70
C ILE A 363 -7.09 -17.97 -2.17
N VAL A 364 -7.49 -19.17 -2.57
CA VAL A 364 -7.80 -19.49 -3.99
C VAL A 364 -8.94 -18.63 -4.50
N ILE A 365 -10.02 -18.50 -3.73
CA ILE A 365 -11.19 -17.74 -4.17
C ILE A 365 -10.86 -16.25 -4.23
N VAL A 366 -10.27 -15.68 -3.19
CA VAL A 366 -10.04 -14.22 -3.12
C VAL A 366 -8.93 -13.76 -4.03
N MET A 367 -7.81 -14.50 -4.11
CA MET A 367 -6.64 -14.09 -4.89
C MET A 367 -6.74 -14.46 -6.37
N TYR A 368 -7.39 -15.59 -6.71
CA TYR A 368 -7.36 -16.11 -8.07
C TYR A 368 -8.73 -16.08 -8.75
N VAL A 369 -9.77 -16.59 -8.10
CA VAL A 369 -11.10 -16.63 -8.73
C VAL A 369 -11.73 -15.24 -8.83
N LEU A 370 -11.57 -14.42 -7.81
CA LEU A 370 -12.04 -13.05 -7.78
C LEU A 370 -11.04 -12.04 -8.38
N ALA A 371 -9.91 -12.46 -8.96
CA ALA A 371 -8.96 -11.56 -9.59
C ALA A 371 -9.63 -10.63 -10.65
N PRO A 372 -10.51 -11.11 -11.57
CA PRO A 372 -11.20 -10.21 -12.50
C PRO A 372 -12.06 -9.15 -11.80
N TYR A 373 -12.75 -9.53 -10.74
CA TYR A 373 -13.54 -8.60 -9.93
C TYR A 373 -12.62 -7.56 -9.26
N ASN A 374 -11.52 -8.01 -8.65
CA ASN A 374 -10.57 -7.14 -7.96
C ASN A 374 -9.95 -6.11 -8.92
N THR A 375 -9.59 -6.52 -10.14
CA THR A 375 -9.04 -5.65 -11.19
C THR A 375 -10.04 -4.54 -11.58
N VAL A 376 -11.30 -4.91 -11.83
CA VAL A 376 -12.35 -3.94 -12.17
C VAL A 376 -12.60 -2.96 -11.02
N ILE A 377 -12.71 -3.47 -9.81
CA ILE A 377 -12.92 -2.62 -8.62
C ILE A 377 -11.72 -1.69 -8.39
N SER A 378 -10.49 -2.18 -8.51
CA SER A 378 -9.28 -1.35 -8.39
C SER A 378 -9.31 -0.19 -9.39
N PHE A 379 -9.66 -0.44 -10.64
CA PHE A 379 -9.79 0.61 -11.64
C PHE A 379 -10.88 1.64 -11.30
N ILE A 380 -12.05 1.18 -10.84
CA ILE A 380 -13.13 2.08 -10.37
C ILE A 380 -12.66 2.92 -9.18
N MET A 381 -11.94 2.33 -8.25
CA MET A 381 -11.40 3.04 -7.08
C MET A 381 -10.34 4.07 -7.47
N THR A 382 -9.51 3.81 -8.49
CA THR A 382 -8.58 4.81 -9.05
C THR A 382 -9.32 6.04 -9.60
N ILE A 383 -10.41 5.81 -10.35
CA ILE A 383 -11.25 6.91 -10.86
C ILE A 383 -11.87 7.71 -9.69
N LEU A 384 -12.38 7.01 -8.68
CA LEU A 384 -13.00 7.64 -7.51
C LEU A 384 -11.97 8.45 -6.69
N SER A 385 -10.78 7.89 -6.47
CA SER A 385 -9.67 8.57 -5.79
C SER A 385 -9.31 9.88 -6.49
N ARG A 386 -9.12 9.84 -7.82
CA ARG A 386 -8.86 11.04 -8.62
C ARG A 386 -9.95 12.11 -8.44
N ARG A 387 -11.23 11.68 -8.40
CA ARG A 387 -12.33 12.61 -8.13
C ARG A 387 -12.24 13.23 -6.74
N PHE A 388 -11.81 12.46 -5.75
CA PHE A 388 -11.61 12.95 -4.40
C PHE A 388 -10.47 13.96 -4.31
N GLU A 389 -9.37 13.74 -5.05
CA GLU A 389 -8.27 14.71 -5.17
C GLU A 389 -8.75 16.05 -5.72
N TYR A 390 -9.48 16.05 -6.86
CA TYR A 390 -10.03 17.29 -7.41
C TYR A 390 -11.00 18.00 -6.46
N GLN A 391 -11.76 17.25 -5.67
CA GLN A 391 -12.65 17.84 -4.67
C GLN A 391 -11.88 18.46 -3.50
N ALA A 392 -10.79 17.83 -3.07
CA ALA A 392 -9.93 18.36 -2.02
C ALA A 392 -9.16 19.61 -2.49
N ASP A 393 -8.69 19.63 -3.74
CA ASP A 393 -8.09 20.81 -4.37
C ASP A 393 -9.07 21.98 -4.45
N ALA A 394 -10.31 21.71 -4.90
CA ALA A 394 -11.37 22.73 -4.95
C ALA A 394 -11.70 23.29 -3.58
N PHE A 395 -11.74 22.45 -2.54
CA PHE A 395 -11.95 22.90 -1.16
C PHE A 395 -10.81 23.81 -0.66
N ALA A 396 -9.55 23.46 -0.93
CA ALA A 396 -8.40 24.32 -0.60
C ALA A 396 -8.45 25.66 -1.37
N GLN A 397 -8.94 25.66 -2.61
CA GLN A 397 -9.16 26.87 -3.40
C GLN A 397 -10.25 27.74 -2.79
N GLU A 398 -11.37 27.17 -2.35
CA GLU A 398 -12.46 27.90 -1.66
C GLU A 398 -11.96 28.60 -0.38
N LEU A 399 -10.99 27.99 0.31
CA LEU A 399 -10.33 28.59 1.48
C LEU A 399 -9.27 29.65 1.14
N GLY A 400 -9.05 29.94 -0.15
CA GLY A 400 -8.10 30.96 -0.61
C GLY A 400 -6.66 30.47 -0.78
N TYR A 401 -6.38 29.18 -0.67
CA TYR A 401 -5.02 28.60 -0.76
C TYR A 401 -4.58 28.19 -2.17
N SER A 402 -5.34 28.49 -3.22
CA SER A 402 -5.08 28.02 -4.59
C SER A 402 -3.64 28.23 -5.06
N LYS A 403 -3.10 29.46 -4.89
CA LYS A 403 -1.73 29.81 -5.32
C LYS A 403 -0.68 29.02 -4.53
N ASN A 404 -0.82 29.00 -3.21
CA ASN A 404 0.15 28.36 -2.31
C ASN A 404 0.11 26.81 -2.46
N LEU A 405 -1.09 26.24 -2.70
CA LEU A 405 -1.23 24.82 -2.99
C LEU A 405 -0.52 24.44 -4.30
N GLY A 406 -0.73 25.21 -5.37
CA GLY A 406 -0.02 24.97 -6.64
C GLY A 406 1.49 25.03 -6.47
N GLN A 407 2.02 26.01 -5.71
CA GLN A 407 3.45 26.11 -5.41
C GLN A 407 3.96 24.94 -4.58
N ALA A 408 3.20 24.52 -3.54
CA ALA A 408 3.54 23.39 -2.70
C ALA A 408 3.58 22.08 -3.49
N LEU A 409 2.57 21.82 -4.32
CA LEU A 409 2.50 20.61 -5.14
C LEU A 409 3.65 20.53 -6.16
N ILE A 410 3.98 21.65 -6.82
CA ILE A 410 5.15 21.73 -7.72
C ILE A 410 6.42 21.41 -6.94
N LYS A 411 6.62 22.02 -5.77
CA LYS A 411 7.79 21.81 -4.93
C LYS A 411 7.92 20.38 -4.46
N LEU A 412 6.83 19.77 -3.99
CA LEU A 412 6.79 18.36 -3.62
C LEU A 412 7.12 17.45 -4.80
N GLN A 413 6.62 17.78 -5.98
CA GLN A 413 6.94 17.04 -7.21
C GLN A 413 8.43 17.13 -7.57
N LEU A 414 9.05 18.30 -7.42
CA LEU A 414 10.47 18.51 -7.65
C LEU A 414 11.33 17.79 -6.60
N ASP A 415 11.00 17.95 -5.33
CA ASP A 415 11.72 17.32 -4.21
C ASP A 415 11.68 15.79 -4.27
N ASN A 416 10.56 15.24 -4.75
CA ASN A 416 10.37 13.80 -4.94
C ASN A 416 10.86 13.28 -6.31
N LEU A 417 11.48 14.12 -7.13
CA LEU A 417 11.87 13.82 -8.52
C LEU A 417 10.72 13.18 -9.33
N GLY A 418 9.51 13.68 -9.13
CA GLY A 418 8.34 13.23 -9.88
C GLY A 418 8.44 13.71 -11.34
N PHE A 419 8.33 12.78 -12.30
CA PHE A 419 8.31 13.13 -13.70
C PHE A 419 6.94 13.68 -14.10
N PRO A 420 6.85 14.86 -14.74
CA PRO A 420 5.57 15.54 -14.91
C PRO A 420 4.76 15.12 -16.14
N VAL A 421 5.26 14.20 -16.96
CA VAL A 421 4.62 13.80 -18.23
C VAL A 421 4.25 12.33 -18.18
N TYR A 422 2.98 12.03 -18.37
CA TYR A 422 2.48 10.66 -18.33
C TYR A 422 1.81 10.25 -19.64
N ASP A 423 1.96 8.97 -20.02
CA ASP A 423 1.12 8.36 -21.02
C ASP A 423 -0.34 8.34 -20.54
N TRP A 424 -1.29 8.66 -21.37
CA TRP A 424 -2.70 8.80 -20.96
C TRP A 424 -3.32 7.49 -20.46
N MET A 425 -2.99 6.34 -21.07
CA MET A 425 -3.51 5.05 -20.61
C MET A 425 -2.85 4.63 -19.28
N TYR A 426 -1.53 4.83 -19.18
CA TYR A 426 -0.80 4.59 -17.94
C TYR A 426 -1.35 5.45 -16.81
N SER A 427 -1.58 6.74 -17.06
CA SER A 427 -2.17 7.65 -16.08
C SER A 427 -3.61 7.26 -15.73
N ALA A 428 -4.43 6.85 -16.70
CA ALA A 428 -5.81 6.43 -16.45
C ALA A 428 -5.87 5.20 -15.53
N TRP A 429 -4.89 4.31 -15.60
CA TRP A 429 -4.83 3.06 -14.84
C TRP A 429 -4.21 3.24 -13.46
N ASN A 430 -3.15 4.06 -13.32
CA ASN A 430 -2.31 4.13 -12.12
C ASN A 430 -2.51 5.38 -11.26
N HIS A 431 -3.14 6.43 -11.81
CA HIS A 431 -3.23 7.74 -11.13
C HIS A 431 -4.64 8.22 -10.94
#